data_f267f32ffb1076bdb8bbc3ba086e442a
#
_entry.id   f267f32ffb1076bdb8bbc3ba086e442a
#
_cell.length_a   1.000
_cell.length_b   1.000
_cell.length_c   1.000
_cell.angle_alpha   90.00
_cell.angle_beta   90.00
_cell.angle_gamma   90.00
#
_symmetry.space_group_name_H-M   'P 1'
#
loop_
_entity.id
_entity.type
_entity.pdbx_description
1 polymer ?
#
loop_
_entity_poly.entity_id
_entity_poly.type
_entity_poly.pdbx_seq_one_letter_code
_entity_poly.pdbx_strand_id
1 'polypeptide(L)'
;LLAQALFGKPDNLLLDEPTNDLDLETVMWLENYLANYENTVLVVSHDRHFLDSVCTHSVDIDFGKIQLFAGNYSFWYESSQLALRQAQAKNKKAEEKKKELQEFISRFSANVAKSKQTTSRKKMLEKLNVEEILPSTRKYPGIIFTPEREVGDRILDVRNLSKSIEGQTLFRDVEFTVEKGDKIAFLSRDPRAMTALLEILTGNEKPDTGSFTWGVTITSAYLPLDNLAYFQTDMTLVEWLGQYSADTSETFLRGFLGKMLFSGEDIYKRVKVLSGGEKMRCMIAKMMLTNANVLLL
;
A
#
# COMPACT_ATOMS: atom_id res chain seq x y z
N LEU A 1 -20.19 -14.19 7.92
CA LEU A 1 -20.00 -14.51 6.49
C LEU A 1 -19.02 -15.70 6.34
N LEU A 2 -17.80 -15.67 6.93
CA LEU A 2 -16.83 -16.75 6.78
C LEU A 2 -17.38 -18.11 7.21
N ALA A 3 -17.98 -18.23 8.39
CA ALA A 3 -18.59 -19.46 8.88
C ALA A 3 -19.67 -19.98 7.91
N GLN A 4 -20.42 -19.10 7.29
CA GLN A 4 -21.44 -19.45 6.29
C GLN A 4 -20.81 -20.00 5.00
N ALA A 5 -19.72 -19.39 4.54
CA ALA A 5 -18.98 -19.84 3.35
C ALA A 5 -18.34 -21.22 3.55
N LEU A 6 -17.85 -21.51 4.76
CA LEU A 6 -17.21 -22.78 5.09
C LEU A 6 -18.22 -23.90 5.45
N PHE A 7 -19.47 -23.53 5.72
CA PHE A 7 -20.49 -24.49 6.10
C PHE A 7 -20.81 -25.42 4.93
N GLY A 8 -20.83 -26.71 5.19
CA GLY A 8 -21.18 -27.74 4.19
C GLY A 8 -20.02 -28.22 3.32
N LYS A 9 -18.78 -27.74 3.55
CA LYS A 9 -17.57 -28.14 2.81
C LYS A 9 -17.77 -28.07 1.28
N PRO A 10 -17.94 -26.87 0.71
CA PRO A 10 -18.21 -26.70 -0.72
C PRO A 10 -17.07 -27.23 -1.58
N ASP A 11 -17.36 -27.72 -2.79
CA ASP A 11 -16.35 -28.18 -3.74
C ASP A 11 -15.47 -27.03 -4.26
N ASN A 12 -16.01 -25.81 -4.32
CA ASN A 12 -15.28 -24.62 -4.72
C ASN A 12 -15.55 -23.52 -3.69
N LEU A 13 -14.49 -23.01 -3.12
CA LEU A 13 -14.51 -21.93 -2.12
C LEU A 13 -13.93 -20.66 -2.72
N LEU A 14 -14.71 -19.58 -2.75
CA LEU A 14 -14.29 -18.27 -3.25
C LEU A 14 -14.22 -17.29 -2.07
N LEU A 15 -13.06 -16.77 -1.81
CA LEU A 15 -12.79 -15.85 -0.69
C LEU A 15 -12.19 -14.54 -1.19
N ASP A 16 -12.83 -13.44 -0.85
CA ASP A 16 -12.34 -12.10 -1.14
C ASP A 16 -11.97 -11.41 0.18
N GLU A 17 -10.68 -11.11 0.35
CA GLU A 17 -10.08 -10.51 1.55
C GLU A 17 -10.53 -11.20 2.86
N PRO A 18 -10.38 -12.53 2.99
CA PRO A 18 -10.94 -13.28 4.11
C PRO A 18 -10.27 -13.01 5.46
N THR A 19 -9.11 -12.39 5.47
CA THR A 19 -8.37 -12.02 6.69
C THR A 19 -8.81 -10.69 7.28
N ASN A 20 -9.59 -9.88 6.53
CA ASN A 20 -10.08 -8.60 7.04
C ASN A 20 -11.01 -8.82 8.24
N ASP A 21 -10.88 -7.95 9.24
CA ASP A 21 -11.69 -7.95 10.47
C ASP A 21 -11.56 -9.22 11.33
N LEU A 22 -10.56 -10.06 11.08
CA LEU A 22 -10.23 -11.22 11.90
C LEU A 22 -9.07 -10.92 12.86
N ASP A 23 -9.14 -11.50 14.06
CA ASP A 23 -8.02 -11.53 14.97
C ASP A 23 -6.93 -12.51 14.50
N LEU A 24 -5.71 -12.34 15.03
CA LEU A 24 -4.54 -13.14 14.62
C LEU A 24 -4.75 -14.65 14.82
N GLU A 25 -5.42 -15.08 15.91
CA GLU A 25 -5.66 -16.49 16.17
C GLU A 25 -6.62 -17.09 15.13
N THR A 26 -7.64 -16.33 14.77
CA THR A 26 -8.60 -16.73 13.73
C THR A 26 -7.95 -16.77 12.34
N VAL A 27 -7.05 -15.82 12.01
CA VAL A 27 -6.28 -15.86 10.76
C VAL A 27 -5.41 -17.10 10.70
N MET A 28 -4.64 -17.41 11.75
CA MET A 28 -3.80 -18.61 11.82
C MET A 28 -4.62 -19.92 11.72
N TRP A 29 -5.79 -19.94 12.34
CA TRP A 29 -6.71 -21.07 12.19
C TRP A 29 -7.19 -21.22 10.74
N LEU A 30 -7.56 -20.11 10.09
CA LEU A 30 -8.01 -20.10 8.70
C LEU A 30 -6.90 -20.54 7.73
N GLU A 31 -5.66 -20.10 7.94
CA GLU A 31 -4.50 -20.57 7.17
C GLU A 31 -4.36 -22.09 7.23
N ASN A 32 -4.37 -22.64 8.45
CA ASN A 32 -4.26 -24.08 8.64
C ASN A 32 -5.44 -24.85 8.05
N TYR A 33 -6.65 -24.29 8.17
CA TYR A 33 -7.85 -24.90 7.59
C TYR A 33 -7.77 -24.96 6.06
N LEU A 34 -7.41 -23.84 5.41
CA LEU A 34 -7.35 -23.75 3.95
C LEU A 34 -6.16 -24.51 3.36
N ALA A 35 -5.00 -24.53 4.05
CA ALA A 35 -3.84 -25.31 3.62
C ALA A 35 -4.14 -26.83 3.57
N ASN A 36 -5.07 -27.31 4.40
CA ASN A 36 -5.51 -28.71 4.44
C ASN A 36 -6.85 -28.94 3.72
N TYR A 37 -7.36 -27.95 2.99
CA TYR A 37 -8.62 -28.08 2.29
C TYR A 37 -8.46 -28.96 1.04
N GLU A 38 -9.24 -30.03 0.94
CA GLU A 38 -9.11 -31.03 -0.13
C GLU A 38 -9.61 -30.53 -1.49
N ASN A 39 -10.54 -29.55 -1.48
CA ASN A 39 -11.19 -29.04 -2.67
C ASN A 39 -10.53 -27.73 -3.16
N THR A 40 -11.10 -27.15 -4.21
CA THR A 40 -10.54 -25.93 -4.84
C THR A 40 -10.85 -24.69 -4.02
N VAL A 41 -9.81 -23.89 -3.75
CA VAL A 41 -9.92 -22.57 -3.11
C VAL A 41 -9.38 -21.50 -4.05
N LEU A 42 -10.16 -20.46 -4.26
CA LEU A 42 -9.74 -19.23 -4.95
C LEU A 42 -9.78 -18.10 -3.92
N VAL A 43 -8.63 -17.51 -3.67
CA VAL A 43 -8.45 -16.42 -2.68
C VAL A 43 -7.97 -15.16 -3.37
N VAL A 44 -8.58 -14.04 -3.02
CA VAL A 44 -8.06 -12.69 -3.27
C VAL A 44 -7.65 -12.12 -1.92
N SER A 45 -6.41 -11.71 -1.75
CA SER A 45 -5.93 -11.08 -0.51
C SER A 45 -4.74 -10.17 -0.75
N HIS A 46 -4.58 -9.18 0.11
CA HIS A 46 -3.39 -8.33 0.22
C HIS A 46 -2.39 -8.86 1.26
N ASP A 47 -2.79 -9.82 2.07
CA ASP A 47 -1.93 -10.45 3.07
C ASP A 47 -0.99 -11.48 2.39
N ARG A 48 0.27 -11.08 2.27
CA ARG A 48 1.29 -11.91 1.60
C ARG A 48 1.61 -13.17 2.38
N HIS A 49 1.61 -13.09 3.72
CA HIS A 49 1.87 -14.25 4.57
C HIS A 49 0.77 -15.29 4.40
N PHE A 50 -0.48 -14.83 4.44
CA PHE A 50 -1.65 -15.68 4.20
C PHE A 50 -1.58 -16.36 2.82
N LEU A 51 -1.30 -15.60 1.76
CA LEU A 51 -1.18 -16.15 0.40
C LEU A 51 -0.04 -17.17 0.29
N ASP A 52 1.10 -16.93 0.95
CA ASP A 52 2.22 -17.85 0.94
C ASP A 52 1.95 -19.16 1.72
N SER A 53 1.14 -19.06 2.77
CA SER A 53 0.76 -20.22 3.61
C SER A 53 -0.29 -21.11 2.96
N VAL A 54 -1.21 -20.52 2.16
CA VAL A 54 -2.40 -21.23 1.65
C VAL A 54 -2.27 -21.59 0.17
N CYS A 55 -1.68 -20.72 -0.66
CA CYS A 55 -1.77 -20.84 -2.11
C CYS A 55 -0.64 -21.68 -2.72
N THR A 56 -1.01 -22.63 -3.58
CA THR A 56 -0.08 -23.43 -4.39
C THR A 56 0.18 -22.81 -5.78
N HIS A 57 -0.71 -21.92 -6.21
CA HIS A 57 -0.63 -21.20 -7.48
C HIS A 57 -0.97 -19.74 -7.27
N SER A 58 -0.33 -18.87 -8.04
CA SER A 58 -0.60 -17.43 -8.05
C SER A 58 -1.13 -17.00 -9.41
N VAL A 59 -2.17 -16.20 -9.41
CA VAL A 59 -2.76 -15.62 -10.62
C VAL A 59 -2.43 -14.12 -10.64
N ASP A 60 -1.76 -13.71 -11.70
CA ASP A 60 -1.43 -12.32 -11.97
C ASP A 60 -2.37 -11.71 -12.99
N ILE A 61 -3.00 -10.59 -12.64
CA ILE A 61 -3.86 -9.81 -13.54
C ILE A 61 -3.18 -8.47 -13.76
N ASP A 62 -2.50 -8.34 -14.90
CA ASP A 62 -1.84 -7.09 -15.30
C ASP A 62 -1.92 -6.91 -16.83
N PHE A 63 -1.84 -5.68 -17.34
CA PHE A 63 -1.92 -5.35 -18.77
C PHE A 63 -3.17 -5.91 -19.49
N GLY A 64 -4.27 -6.09 -18.77
CA GLY A 64 -5.50 -6.71 -19.29
C GLY A 64 -5.36 -8.21 -19.60
N LYS A 65 -4.35 -8.88 -19.06
CA LYS A 65 -4.09 -10.31 -19.23
C LYS A 65 -4.09 -11.02 -17.89
N ILE A 66 -4.44 -12.29 -17.92
CA ILE A 66 -4.38 -13.19 -16.78
C ILE A 66 -3.25 -14.17 -17.02
N GLN A 67 -2.35 -14.29 -16.05
CA GLN A 67 -1.25 -15.25 -16.09
C GLN A 67 -1.27 -16.11 -14.83
N LEU A 68 -1.23 -17.43 -15.01
CA LEU A 68 -1.17 -18.40 -13.93
C LEU A 68 0.30 -18.83 -13.72
N PHE A 69 0.74 -18.80 -12.48
CA PHE A 69 2.06 -19.25 -12.06
C PHE A 69 1.92 -20.41 -11.07
N ALA A 70 2.68 -21.47 -11.28
CA ALA A 70 2.83 -22.52 -10.28
C ALA A 70 3.79 -22.04 -9.19
N GLY A 71 3.30 -21.95 -7.97
CA GLY A 71 4.01 -21.42 -6.81
C GLY A 71 3.18 -20.39 -6.04
N ASN A 72 3.62 -20.11 -4.81
CA ASN A 72 2.98 -19.13 -3.94
C ASN A 72 3.30 -17.69 -4.35
N TYR A 73 2.83 -16.71 -3.56
CA TYR A 73 3.01 -15.29 -3.86
C TYR A 73 4.49 -14.88 -3.90
N SER A 74 5.30 -15.32 -2.95
CA SER A 74 6.73 -14.95 -2.89
C SER A 74 7.49 -15.49 -4.10
N PHE A 75 7.23 -16.73 -4.51
CA PHE A 75 7.83 -17.29 -5.71
C PHE A 75 7.44 -16.52 -6.98
N TRP A 76 6.16 -16.17 -7.13
CA TRP A 76 5.69 -15.34 -8.23
C TRP A 76 6.38 -13.97 -8.23
N TYR A 77 6.47 -13.32 -7.07
CA TYR A 77 7.06 -11.98 -6.94
C TYR A 77 8.54 -11.99 -7.35
N GLU A 78 9.33 -12.91 -6.82
CA GLU A 78 10.76 -13.06 -7.16
C GLU A 78 10.96 -13.35 -8.64
N SER A 79 10.18 -14.29 -9.18
CA SER A 79 10.23 -14.66 -10.60
C SER A 79 9.88 -13.50 -11.52
N SER A 80 8.84 -12.73 -11.19
CA SER A 80 8.41 -11.56 -11.95
C SER A 80 9.46 -10.45 -11.93
N GLN A 81 10.08 -10.19 -10.76
CA GLN A 81 11.16 -9.22 -10.63
C GLN A 81 12.40 -9.62 -11.42
N LEU A 82 12.76 -10.91 -11.39
CA LEU A 82 13.87 -11.43 -12.17
C LEU A 82 13.62 -11.26 -13.68
N ALA A 83 12.44 -11.64 -14.15
CA ALA A 83 12.05 -11.49 -15.55
C ALA A 83 12.09 -10.02 -16.00
N LEU A 84 11.60 -9.10 -15.18
CA LEU A 84 11.64 -7.66 -15.44
C LEU A 84 13.09 -7.16 -15.58
N ARG A 85 13.96 -7.52 -14.63
CA ARG A 85 15.40 -7.14 -14.67
C ARG A 85 16.08 -7.69 -15.92
N GLN A 86 15.79 -8.94 -16.31
CA GLN A 86 16.35 -9.54 -17.53
C GLN A 86 15.87 -8.81 -18.79
N ALA A 87 14.57 -8.48 -18.87
CA ALA A 87 14.00 -7.71 -19.98
C ALA A 87 14.63 -6.32 -20.08
N GLN A 88 14.79 -5.61 -18.97
CA GLN A 88 15.45 -4.31 -18.92
C GLN A 88 16.91 -4.37 -19.37
N ALA A 89 17.66 -5.39 -18.89
CA ALA A 89 19.07 -5.59 -19.28
C ALA A 89 19.20 -5.92 -20.77
N LYS A 90 18.27 -6.74 -21.31
CA LYS A 90 18.21 -7.07 -22.74
C LYS A 90 17.91 -5.82 -23.57
N ASN A 91 16.93 -5.01 -23.16
CA ASN A 91 16.60 -3.78 -23.86
C ASN A 91 17.73 -2.77 -23.82
N LYS A 92 18.39 -2.57 -22.69
CA LYS A 92 19.55 -1.68 -22.59
C LYS A 92 20.64 -2.08 -23.60
N LYS A 93 20.99 -3.37 -23.66
CA LYS A 93 21.96 -3.89 -24.65
C LYS A 93 21.49 -3.68 -26.10
N ALA A 94 20.19 -3.87 -26.36
CA ALA A 94 19.62 -3.64 -27.68
C ALA A 94 19.66 -2.15 -28.08
N GLU A 95 19.37 -1.24 -27.16
CA GLU A 95 19.46 0.21 -27.38
C GLU A 95 20.90 0.68 -27.63
N GLU A 96 21.86 0.20 -26.83
CA GLU A 96 23.29 0.47 -27.02
C GLU A 96 23.74 0.01 -28.41
N LYS A 97 23.32 -1.22 -28.80
CA LYS A 97 23.63 -1.75 -30.14
C LYS A 97 22.94 -0.97 -31.26
N LYS A 98 21.70 -0.56 -31.07
CA LYS A 98 20.95 0.30 -31.98
C LYS A 98 21.69 1.62 -32.22
N LYS A 99 22.14 2.26 -31.15
CA LYS A 99 22.90 3.51 -31.21
C LYS A 99 24.23 3.32 -31.97
N GLU A 100 25.00 2.29 -31.64
CA GLU A 100 26.24 1.96 -32.34
C GLU A 100 26.04 1.76 -33.85
N LEU A 101 24.99 1.01 -34.22
CA LEU A 101 24.67 0.76 -35.64
C LEU A 101 24.21 2.05 -36.35
N GLN A 102 23.42 2.90 -35.70
CA GLN A 102 22.98 4.17 -36.25
C GLN A 102 24.14 5.14 -36.46
N GLU A 103 25.05 5.27 -35.49
CA GLU A 103 26.25 6.09 -35.61
C GLU A 103 27.16 5.61 -36.75
N PHE A 104 27.33 4.30 -36.89
CA PHE A 104 28.13 3.78 -38.01
C PHE A 104 27.44 4.07 -39.35
N ILE A 105 26.14 3.84 -39.48
CA ILE A 105 25.40 4.09 -40.71
C ILE A 105 25.47 5.56 -41.06
N SER A 106 25.30 6.49 -40.11
CA SER A 106 25.36 7.93 -40.37
C SER A 106 26.77 8.36 -40.85
N ARG A 107 27.81 7.86 -40.22
CA ARG A 107 29.20 8.20 -40.52
C ARG A 107 29.66 7.71 -41.92
N PHE A 108 29.15 6.57 -42.35
CA PHE A 108 29.63 5.92 -43.59
C PHE A 108 28.57 5.79 -44.70
N SER A 109 27.44 6.48 -44.58
CA SER A 109 26.34 6.42 -45.54
C SER A 109 26.73 6.84 -46.97
N ALA A 110 27.62 7.81 -47.09
CA ALA A 110 28.09 8.32 -48.39
C ALA A 110 29.38 7.64 -48.91
N ASN A 111 29.93 6.67 -48.19
CA ASN A 111 31.20 6.04 -48.52
C ASN A 111 30.98 4.77 -49.38
N VAL A 112 31.32 4.86 -50.67
CA VAL A 112 31.15 3.76 -51.67
C VAL A 112 31.90 2.51 -51.28
N ALA A 113 33.13 2.61 -50.74
CA ALA A 113 33.94 1.47 -50.32
C ALA A 113 33.35 0.69 -49.15
N LYS A 114 32.49 1.34 -48.31
CA LYS A 114 31.82 0.72 -47.18
C LYS A 114 30.35 0.42 -47.42
N SER A 115 29.84 0.60 -48.62
CA SER A 115 28.43 0.40 -49.01
C SER A 115 27.87 -0.98 -48.57
N LYS A 116 28.59 -2.06 -48.81
CA LYS A 116 28.19 -3.42 -48.38
C LYS A 116 28.08 -3.56 -46.87
N GLN A 117 29.01 -2.96 -46.13
CA GLN A 117 28.98 -2.99 -44.65
C GLN A 117 27.82 -2.16 -44.11
N THR A 118 27.56 -0.99 -44.68
CA THR A 118 26.44 -0.12 -44.30
C THR A 118 25.08 -0.82 -44.55
N THR A 119 24.93 -1.48 -45.70
CA THR A 119 23.73 -2.28 -46.05
C THR A 119 23.54 -3.46 -45.09
N SER A 120 24.60 -4.18 -44.75
CA SER A 120 24.52 -5.25 -43.75
C SER A 120 24.08 -4.74 -42.37
N ARG A 121 24.62 -3.60 -41.93
CA ARG A 121 24.28 -2.99 -40.63
C ARG A 121 22.87 -2.42 -40.62
N LYS A 122 22.35 -1.89 -41.74
CA LYS A 122 20.94 -1.50 -41.87
C LYS A 122 20.01 -2.72 -41.65
N LYS A 123 20.32 -3.85 -42.29
CA LYS A 123 19.57 -5.10 -42.08
C LYS A 123 19.65 -5.60 -40.63
N MET A 124 20.79 -5.40 -39.94
CA MET A 124 20.90 -5.73 -38.52
C MET A 124 20.05 -4.80 -37.67
N LEU A 125 20.01 -3.50 -37.98
CA LEU A 125 19.18 -2.52 -37.28
C LEU A 125 17.69 -2.83 -37.44
N GLU A 126 17.24 -3.23 -38.62
CA GLU A 126 15.86 -3.63 -38.91
C GLU A 126 15.44 -4.91 -38.13
N LYS A 127 16.38 -5.81 -37.87
CA LYS A 127 16.13 -7.04 -37.11
C LYS A 127 16.25 -6.86 -35.61
N LEU A 128 16.72 -5.69 -35.15
CA LEU A 128 16.94 -5.42 -33.74
C LEU A 128 15.61 -5.04 -33.11
N ASN A 129 14.98 -6.03 -32.44
CA ASN A 129 13.74 -5.81 -31.71
C ASN A 129 14.08 -5.31 -30.30
N VAL A 130 13.67 -4.09 -29.99
CA VAL A 130 13.59 -3.60 -28.62
C VAL A 130 12.19 -3.97 -28.14
N GLU A 131 12.13 -4.90 -27.18
CA GLU A 131 10.84 -5.28 -26.60
C GLU A 131 10.27 -4.06 -25.85
N GLU A 132 9.04 -3.70 -26.14
CA GLU A 132 8.36 -2.66 -25.41
C GLU A 132 8.02 -3.19 -24.00
N ILE A 133 8.80 -2.76 -23.00
CA ILE A 133 8.48 -3.03 -21.61
C ILE A 133 7.38 -2.04 -21.22
N LEU A 134 6.14 -2.49 -21.29
CA LEU A 134 5.01 -1.70 -20.82
C LEU A 134 5.19 -1.44 -19.32
N PRO A 135 5.03 -0.19 -18.86
CA PRO A 135 5.02 0.09 -17.43
C PRO A 135 3.83 -0.64 -16.80
N SER A 136 4.09 -1.35 -15.70
CA SER A 136 3.01 -2.04 -14.98
C SER A 136 1.85 -1.10 -14.70
N THR A 137 0.63 -1.60 -14.83
CA THR A 137 -0.58 -0.85 -14.47
C THR A 137 -0.69 -0.66 -12.96
N ARG A 138 0.10 -1.40 -12.19
CA ARG A 138 0.20 -1.27 -10.73
C ARG A 138 0.94 -0.01 -10.37
N LYS A 139 0.18 0.96 -9.90
CA LYS A 139 0.71 2.23 -9.39
C LYS A 139 0.62 2.23 -7.87
N TYR A 140 1.65 2.72 -7.22
CA TYR A 140 1.68 2.90 -5.77
C TYR A 140 1.54 4.39 -5.44
N PRO A 141 0.76 4.74 -4.41
CA PRO A 141 0.70 6.12 -3.96
C PRO A 141 2.08 6.55 -3.42
N GLY A 142 2.43 7.81 -3.64
CA GLY A 142 3.67 8.41 -3.16
C GLY A 142 3.55 8.83 -1.69
N ILE A 143 3.55 7.87 -0.77
CA ILE A 143 3.42 8.10 0.68
C ILE A 143 4.80 8.48 1.23
N ILE A 144 4.95 9.74 1.63
CA ILE A 144 6.17 10.27 2.23
C ILE A 144 5.77 11.17 3.41
N PHE A 145 6.11 10.76 4.62
CA PHE A 145 5.93 11.58 5.82
C PHE A 145 7.21 12.39 6.06
N THR A 146 7.06 13.71 6.10
CA THR A 146 8.16 14.63 6.39
C THR A 146 7.79 15.40 7.65
N PRO A 147 8.40 15.11 8.79
CA PRO A 147 8.08 15.82 10.03
C PRO A 147 8.56 17.27 9.95
N GLU A 148 7.79 18.19 10.52
CA GLU A 148 8.16 19.60 10.62
C GLU A 148 9.36 19.83 11.55
N ARG A 149 9.46 18.98 12.58
CA ARG A 149 10.56 19.03 13.56
C ARG A 149 10.97 17.64 14.00
N GLU A 150 12.19 17.51 14.48
CA GLU A 150 12.67 16.26 15.07
C GLU A 150 12.00 15.96 16.40
N VAL A 151 11.89 14.67 16.73
CA VAL A 151 11.41 14.19 18.02
C VAL A 151 12.52 14.29 19.07
N GLY A 152 12.12 14.55 20.31
CA GLY A 152 12.98 14.35 21.48
C GLY A 152 13.13 12.86 21.85
N ASP A 153 13.92 12.58 22.90
CA ASP A 153 14.19 11.19 23.30
C ASP A 153 12.95 10.47 23.86
N ARG A 154 12.13 11.18 24.64
CA ARG A 154 10.88 10.65 25.17
C ARG A 154 9.70 11.05 24.30
N ILE A 155 9.01 10.06 23.77
CA ILE A 155 7.87 10.25 22.88
C ILE A 155 6.56 10.22 23.66
N LEU A 156 6.33 9.14 24.44
CA LEU A 156 5.09 8.90 25.17
C LEU A 156 5.37 8.14 26.45
N ASP A 157 4.73 8.54 27.53
CA ASP A 157 4.72 7.85 28.82
C ASP A 157 3.26 7.54 29.18
N VAL A 158 2.90 6.28 29.35
CA VAL A 158 1.57 5.81 29.73
C VAL A 158 1.66 5.09 31.07
N ARG A 159 0.76 5.44 32.01
CA ARG A 159 0.78 4.92 33.39
C ARG A 159 -0.61 4.49 33.84
N ASN A 160 -0.71 3.22 34.24
CA ASN A 160 -1.89 2.60 34.87
C ASN A 160 -3.19 2.90 34.10
N LEU A 161 -3.11 2.93 32.75
CA LEU A 161 -4.23 3.28 31.88
C LEU A 161 -5.24 2.15 31.86
N SER A 162 -6.51 2.45 32.11
CA SER A 162 -7.59 1.47 32.06
C SER A 162 -8.79 2.04 31.33
N LYS A 163 -9.53 1.17 30.63
CA LYS A 163 -10.75 1.52 29.92
C LYS A 163 -11.74 0.38 29.92
N SER A 164 -13.01 0.74 30.14
CA SER A 164 -14.17 -0.15 30.05
C SER A 164 -15.24 0.50 29.18
N ILE A 165 -15.97 -0.29 28.43
CA ILE A 165 -17.14 0.15 27.65
C ILE A 165 -18.31 -0.77 27.99
N GLU A 166 -19.47 -0.19 28.33
CA GLU A 166 -20.69 -0.92 28.69
C GLU A 166 -20.49 -2.00 29.78
N GLY A 167 -19.63 -1.72 30.75
CA GLY A 167 -19.32 -2.65 31.84
C GLY A 167 -18.30 -3.75 31.50
N GLN A 168 -17.86 -3.84 30.25
CA GLN A 168 -16.81 -4.74 29.81
C GLN A 168 -15.45 -4.05 29.85
N THR A 169 -14.49 -4.60 30.60
CA THR A 169 -13.12 -4.07 30.63
C THR A 169 -12.40 -4.42 29.34
N LEU A 170 -11.95 -3.41 28.61
CA LEU A 170 -11.15 -3.57 27.40
C LEU A 170 -9.68 -3.80 27.70
N PHE A 171 -9.14 -2.99 28.61
CA PHE A 171 -7.78 -3.14 29.15
C PHE A 171 -7.69 -2.51 30.55
N ARG A 172 -6.72 -3.00 31.34
CA ARG A 172 -6.52 -2.54 32.72
C ARG A 172 -5.04 -2.37 33.02
N ASP A 173 -4.71 -1.32 33.76
CA ASP A 173 -3.38 -1.03 34.29
C ASP A 173 -2.27 -1.12 33.26
N VAL A 174 -2.54 -0.65 32.03
CA VAL A 174 -1.58 -0.63 30.92
C VAL A 174 -0.52 0.42 31.20
N GLU A 175 0.74 0.00 31.14
CA GLU A 175 1.90 0.86 31.37
C GLU A 175 2.97 0.58 30.31
N PHE A 176 3.43 1.63 29.63
CA PHE A 176 4.53 1.54 28.67
C PHE A 176 5.10 2.92 28.37
N THR A 177 6.34 2.94 27.90
CA THR A 177 7.01 4.13 27.38
C THR A 177 7.40 3.92 25.92
N VAL A 178 7.40 5.03 25.16
CA VAL A 178 7.85 5.04 23.76
C VAL A 178 9.02 5.99 23.65
N GLU A 179 10.11 5.51 23.08
CA GLU A 179 11.35 6.26 22.87
C GLU A 179 11.55 6.60 21.37
N LYS A 180 12.54 7.44 21.09
CA LYS A 180 12.86 7.86 19.72
C LYS A 180 13.25 6.66 18.86
N GLY A 181 12.54 6.47 17.75
CA GLY A 181 12.79 5.41 16.77
C GLY A 181 12.02 4.12 16.99
N ASP A 182 11.28 4.01 18.09
CA ASP A 182 10.44 2.83 18.34
C ASP A 182 9.37 2.65 17.27
N LYS A 183 9.11 1.39 16.95
CA LYS A 183 7.99 0.93 16.13
C LYS A 183 7.25 -0.14 16.90
N ILE A 184 6.10 0.21 17.43
CA ILE A 184 5.34 -0.63 18.35
C ILE A 184 4.11 -1.15 17.64
N ALA A 185 3.91 -2.47 17.67
CA ALA A 185 2.68 -3.12 17.27
C ALA A 185 1.88 -3.50 18.52
N PHE A 186 0.65 -3.02 18.59
CA PHE A 186 -0.30 -3.43 19.62
C PHE A 186 -1.13 -4.59 19.12
N LEU A 187 -1.25 -5.63 19.90
CA LEU A 187 -2.03 -6.82 19.58
C LEU A 187 -3.13 -7.01 20.63
N SER A 188 -4.34 -7.25 20.19
CA SER A 188 -5.48 -7.54 21.04
C SER A 188 -6.43 -8.54 20.36
N ARG A 189 -7.13 -9.34 21.20
CA ARG A 189 -8.23 -10.17 20.72
C ARG A 189 -9.50 -9.35 20.46
N ASP A 190 -9.66 -8.24 21.17
CA ASP A 190 -10.77 -7.32 20.99
C ASP A 190 -10.29 -6.06 20.24
N PRO A 191 -10.69 -5.86 18.98
CA PRO A 191 -10.31 -4.66 18.20
C PRO A 191 -10.71 -3.35 18.87
N ARG A 192 -11.80 -3.35 19.67
CA ARG A 192 -12.26 -2.17 20.41
C ARG A 192 -11.22 -1.67 21.41
N ALA A 193 -10.42 -2.58 21.97
CA ALA A 193 -9.36 -2.20 22.90
C ALA A 193 -8.29 -1.34 22.22
N MET A 194 -7.91 -1.68 20.98
CA MET A 194 -6.93 -0.89 20.22
C MET A 194 -7.49 0.47 19.81
N THR A 195 -8.72 0.49 19.30
CA THR A 195 -9.40 1.74 18.96
C THR A 195 -9.48 2.65 20.17
N ALA A 196 -9.96 2.15 21.31
CA ALA A 196 -10.08 2.93 22.54
C ALA A 196 -8.72 3.46 23.04
N LEU A 197 -7.66 2.65 22.96
CA LEU A 197 -6.31 3.10 23.32
C LEU A 197 -5.85 4.26 22.44
N LEU A 198 -5.99 4.14 21.13
CA LEU A 198 -5.57 5.18 20.18
C LEU A 198 -6.43 6.45 20.31
N GLU A 199 -7.74 6.32 20.51
CA GLU A 199 -8.64 7.45 20.75
C GLU A 199 -8.30 8.19 22.06
N ILE A 200 -7.90 7.47 23.11
CA ILE A 200 -7.41 8.06 24.34
C ILE A 200 -6.10 8.81 24.09
N LEU A 201 -5.13 8.20 23.43
CA LEU A 201 -3.83 8.81 23.15
C LEU A 201 -3.93 10.05 22.26
N THR A 202 -4.94 10.13 21.41
CA THR A 202 -5.24 11.33 20.59
C THR A 202 -6.05 12.38 21.34
N GLY A 203 -6.56 12.05 22.54
CA GLY A 203 -7.38 12.96 23.35
C GLY A 203 -8.84 13.02 22.93
N ASN A 204 -9.28 12.20 22.01
CA ASN A 204 -10.68 12.11 21.58
C ASN A 204 -11.56 11.41 22.63
N GLU A 205 -10.96 10.53 23.43
CA GLU A 205 -11.63 9.80 24.51
C GLU A 205 -10.87 9.94 25.82
N LYS A 206 -11.58 9.81 26.95
CA LYS A 206 -10.97 9.84 28.29
C LYS A 206 -10.78 8.41 28.80
N PRO A 207 -9.66 8.12 29.46
CA PRO A 207 -9.49 6.86 30.19
C PRO A 207 -10.39 6.83 31.43
N ASP A 208 -10.70 5.65 31.94
CA ASP A 208 -11.39 5.47 33.22
C ASP A 208 -10.42 5.77 34.37
N THR A 209 -9.21 5.27 34.28
CA THR A 209 -8.12 5.53 35.23
C THR A 209 -6.79 5.66 34.51
N GLY A 210 -5.79 6.17 35.23
CA GLY A 210 -4.44 6.35 34.70
C GLY A 210 -4.25 7.68 33.94
N SER A 211 -3.09 7.83 33.35
CA SER A 211 -2.72 9.02 32.61
C SER A 211 -1.69 8.71 31.54
N PHE A 212 -1.57 9.60 30.58
CA PHE A 212 -0.50 9.57 29.58
C PHE A 212 0.09 10.95 29.37
N THR A 213 1.31 11.02 28.93
CA THR A 213 1.99 12.28 28.64
C THR A 213 2.81 12.18 27.37
N TRP A 214 2.52 13.01 26.41
CA TRP A 214 3.32 13.18 25.21
C TRP A 214 4.54 14.07 25.48
N GLY A 215 5.65 13.78 24.83
CA GLY A 215 6.82 14.65 24.84
C GLY A 215 6.50 16.04 24.28
N VAL A 216 7.18 17.08 24.77
CA VAL A 216 6.90 18.49 24.43
C VAL A 216 7.06 18.79 22.93
N THR A 217 7.90 18.02 22.24
CA THR A 217 8.16 18.21 20.79
C THR A 217 7.26 17.37 19.89
N ILE A 218 6.34 16.60 20.46
CA ILE A 218 5.54 15.64 19.72
C ILE A 218 4.34 16.30 19.03
N THR A 219 4.21 15.98 17.76
CA THR A 219 3.01 16.18 16.94
C THR A 219 2.59 14.82 16.41
N SER A 220 1.37 14.40 16.72
CA SER A 220 0.86 13.10 16.28
C SER A 220 -0.12 13.24 15.13
N ALA A 221 -0.10 12.27 14.19
CA ALA A 221 -1.13 12.08 13.20
C ALA A 221 -1.74 10.69 13.39
N TYR A 222 -3.08 10.64 13.38
CA TYR A 222 -3.85 9.43 13.63
C TYR A 222 -4.68 9.02 12.43
N LEU A 223 -4.65 7.74 12.11
CA LEU A 223 -5.49 7.10 11.11
C LEU A 223 -6.58 6.29 11.81
N PRO A 224 -7.80 6.83 11.97
CA PRO A 224 -8.88 6.09 12.62
C PRO A 224 -9.35 4.93 11.77
N LEU A 225 -9.71 3.82 12.41
CA LEU A 225 -10.27 2.64 11.76
C LEU A 225 -11.60 2.99 11.06
N ASP A 226 -12.50 3.70 11.76
CA ASP A 226 -13.69 4.28 11.15
C ASP A 226 -13.42 5.72 10.73
N ASN A 227 -13.39 5.95 9.44
CA ASN A 227 -13.16 7.25 8.85
C ASN A 227 -14.39 7.83 8.13
N LEU A 228 -15.54 7.17 8.19
CA LEU A 228 -16.73 7.58 7.46
C LEU A 228 -17.19 9.00 7.78
N ALA A 229 -17.06 9.43 9.02
CA ALA A 229 -17.46 10.78 9.46
C ALA A 229 -16.73 11.90 8.70
N TYR A 230 -15.50 11.67 8.27
CA TYR A 230 -14.71 12.66 7.50
C TYR A 230 -15.25 12.92 6.10
N PHE A 231 -16.07 12.02 5.55
CA PHE A 231 -16.54 12.04 4.17
C PHE A 231 -18.04 12.31 4.02
N GLN A 232 -18.71 12.78 5.06
CA GLN A 232 -20.15 13.09 5.05
C GLN A 232 -20.48 14.47 4.44
N THR A 233 -19.49 15.16 3.87
CA THR A 233 -19.64 16.49 3.29
C THR A 233 -19.85 16.43 1.78
N ASP A 234 -20.44 17.49 1.22
CA ASP A 234 -20.68 17.60 -0.24
C ASP A 234 -19.53 18.30 -0.97
N MET A 235 -18.36 18.38 -0.34
CA MET A 235 -17.15 18.97 -0.90
C MET A 235 -16.55 18.12 -1.99
N THR A 236 -15.85 18.76 -2.91
CA THR A 236 -14.93 18.08 -3.83
C THR A 236 -13.69 17.60 -3.07
N LEU A 237 -12.96 16.64 -3.64
CA LEU A 237 -11.74 16.11 -3.02
C LEU A 237 -10.67 17.20 -2.81
N VAL A 238 -10.54 18.15 -3.74
CA VAL A 238 -9.62 19.29 -3.62
C VAL A 238 -10.01 20.19 -2.45
N GLU A 239 -11.29 20.55 -2.37
CA GLU A 239 -11.82 21.39 -1.27
C GLU A 239 -11.64 20.69 0.08
N TRP A 240 -11.93 19.40 0.14
CA TRP A 240 -11.78 18.60 1.34
C TRP A 240 -10.33 18.54 1.82
N LEU A 241 -9.38 18.26 0.92
CA LEU A 241 -7.97 18.21 1.29
C LEU A 241 -7.43 19.58 1.69
N GLY A 242 -7.92 20.64 1.04
CA GLY A 242 -7.53 22.03 1.32
C GLY A 242 -7.81 22.46 2.76
N GLN A 243 -8.78 21.85 3.46
CA GLN A 243 -9.06 22.14 4.87
C GLN A 243 -7.91 21.75 5.81
N TYR A 244 -7.04 20.82 5.37
CA TYR A 244 -5.95 20.28 6.18
C TYR A 244 -4.58 20.78 5.73
N SER A 245 -4.53 21.64 4.72
CA SER A 245 -3.29 22.15 4.13
C SER A 245 -3.04 23.60 4.51
N ALA A 246 -1.79 23.93 4.85
CA ALA A 246 -1.36 25.33 5.00
C ALA A 246 -1.31 26.04 3.63
N ASP A 247 -0.92 25.32 2.56
CA ASP A 247 -0.99 25.80 1.17
C ASP A 247 -2.29 25.31 0.52
N THR A 248 -3.20 26.25 0.32
CA THR A 248 -4.52 26.00 -0.29
C THR A 248 -4.53 26.23 -1.80
N SER A 249 -3.37 26.49 -2.43
CA SER A 249 -3.31 26.67 -3.87
C SER A 249 -3.74 25.40 -4.60
N GLU A 250 -4.58 25.56 -5.60
CA GLU A 250 -5.10 24.41 -6.38
C GLU A 250 -3.95 23.60 -6.99
N THR A 251 -2.89 24.26 -7.44
CA THR A 251 -1.72 23.60 -8.05
C THR A 251 -1.03 22.67 -7.06
N PHE A 252 -0.84 23.10 -5.80
CA PHE A 252 -0.26 22.27 -4.75
C PHE A 252 -1.16 21.08 -4.42
N LEU A 253 -2.44 21.32 -4.18
CA LEU A 253 -3.40 20.28 -3.82
C LEU A 253 -3.56 19.24 -4.93
N ARG A 254 -3.63 19.66 -6.19
CA ARG A 254 -3.66 18.75 -7.36
C ARG A 254 -2.40 17.90 -7.46
N GLY A 255 -1.22 18.51 -7.27
CA GLY A 255 0.05 17.79 -7.25
C GLY A 255 0.11 16.76 -6.12
N PHE A 256 -0.42 17.11 -4.96
CA PHE A 256 -0.48 16.23 -3.80
C PHE A 256 -1.45 15.05 -4.02
N LEU A 257 -2.65 15.33 -4.52
CA LEU A 257 -3.62 14.31 -4.89
C LEU A 257 -3.09 13.39 -6.02
N GLY A 258 -2.32 13.95 -6.95
CA GLY A 258 -1.64 13.17 -7.99
C GLY A 258 -0.68 12.12 -7.41
N LYS A 259 0.05 12.44 -6.33
CA LYS A 259 0.87 11.47 -5.59
C LYS A 259 0.01 10.36 -4.98
N MET A 260 -1.23 10.65 -4.60
CA MET A 260 -2.20 9.68 -4.07
C MET A 260 -2.99 8.94 -5.16
N LEU A 261 -2.54 9.02 -6.42
CA LEU A 261 -3.15 8.38 -7.59
C LEU A 261 -4.54 8.90 -7.96
N PHE A 262 -4.86 10.13 -7.60
CA PHE A 262 -6.01 10.84 -8.15
C PHE A 262 -5.57 11.67 -9.34
N SER A 263 -6.22 11.50 -10.49
CA SER A 263 -5.82 12.16 -11.73
C SER A 263 -7.02 12.71 -12.52
N GLY A 264 -6.78 13.73 -13.31
CA GLY A 264 -7.80 14.33 -14.17
C GLY A 264 -9.02 14.81 -13.40
N GLU A 265 -10.17 14.29 -13.75
CA GLU A 265 -11.46 14.65 -13.15
C GLU A 265 -11.70 14.04 -11.75
N ASP A 266 -10.88 13.07 -11.34
CA ASP A 266 -11.06 12.40 -10.03
C ASP A 266 -10.96 13.39 -8.87
N ILE A 267 -10.14 14.42 -9.01
CA ILE A 267 -9.93 15.44 -7.96
C ILE A 267 -11.17 16.29 -7.67
N TYR A 268 -12.12 16.36 -8.62
CA TYR A 268 -13.37 17.09 -8.46
C TYR A 268 -14.55 16.21 -8.04
N LYS A 269 -14.32 14.90 -7.85
CA LYS A 269 -15.32 14.01 -7.27
C LYS A 269 -15.74 14.48 -5.88
N ARG A 270 -17.00 14.31 -5.55
CA ARG A 270 -17.52 14.54 -4.19
C ARG A 270 -16.96 13.46 -3.26
N VAL A 271 -16.49 13.87 -2.09
CA VAL A 271 -15.84 12.94 -1.15
C VAL A 271 -16.76 11.83 -0.64
N LYS A 272 -18.07 12.07 -0.61
CA LYS A 272 -19.07 11.07 -0.21
C LYS A 272 -19.20 9.87 -1.15
N VAL A 273 -18.84 10.03 -2.45
CA VAL A 273 -18.94 8.95 -3.45
C VAL A 273 -17.64 8.16 -3.63
N LEU A 274 -16.59 8.49 -2.86
CA LEU A 274 -15.32 7.80 -2.93
C LEU A 274 -15.44 6.35 -2.44
N SER A 275 -14.74 5.44 -3.11
CA SER A 275 -14.57 4.06 -2.65
C SER A 275 -13.77 3.98 -1.34
N GLY A 276 -13.80 2.84 -0.64
CA GLY A 276 -13.05 2.64 0.60
C GLY A 276 -11.55 2.90 0.45
N GLY A 277 -10.94 2.37 -0.63
CA GLY A 277 -9.53 2.59 -0.92
C GLY A 277 -9.20 4.04 -1.29
N GLU A 278 -10.10 4.76 -1.98
CA GLU A 278 -9.96 6.20 -2.25
C GLU A 278 -10.03 7.01 -0.94
N LYS A 279 -10.98 6.72 -0.06
CA LYS A 279 -11.09 7.33 1.27
C LYS A 279 -9.83 7.10 2.11
N MET A 280 -9.30 5.87 2.11
CA MET A 280 -8.06 5.55 2.84
C MET A 280 -6.87 6.37 2.31
N ARG A 281 -6.71 6.49 0.98
CA ARG A 281 -5.67 7.35 0.39
C ARG A 281 -5.84 8.83 0.76
N CYS A 282 -7.08 9.32 0.86
CA CYS A 282 -7.36 10.67 1.33
C CYS A 282 -6.97 10.87 2.80
N MET A 283 -7.27 9.90 3.67
CA MET A 283 -6.86 9.95 5.08
C MET A 283 -5.35 9.97 5.23
N ILE A 284 -4.63 9.15 4.47
CA ILE A 284 -3.16 9.16 4.45
C ILE A 284 -2.65 10.51 3.93
N ALA A 285 -3.25 11.08 2.87
CA ALA A 285 -2.91 12.40 2.38
C ALA A 285 -3.08 13.48 3.46
N LYS A 286 -4.21 13.47 4.18
CA LYS A 286 -4.44 14.34 5.33
C LYS A 286 -3.34 14.20 6.38
N MET A 287 -2.98 12.96 6.76
CA MET A 287 -1.91 12.72 7.73
C MET A 287 -0.55 13.24 7.25
N MET A 288 -0.24 13.10 5.97
CA MET A 288 1.01 13.62 5.41
C MET A 288 1.09 15.15 5.50
N LEU A 289 -0.04 15.85 5.35
CA LEU A 289 -0.12 17.31 5.45
C LEU A 289 0.04 17.85 6.86
N THR A 290 -0.15 17.02 7.89
CA THR A 290 0.07 17.45 9.29
C THR A 290 1.54 17.56 9.65
N ASN A 291 2.45 17.07 8.80
CA ASN A 291 3.89 17.03 9.05
C ASN A 291 4.25 16.50 10.46
N ALA A 292 3.46 15.55 10.93
CA ALA A 292 3.59 14.95 12.25
C ALA A 292 4.87 14.12 12.35
N ASN A 293 5.44 14.08 13.55
CA ASN A 293 6.64 13.31 13.85
C ASN A 293 6.36 11.98 14.56
N VAL A 294 5.09 11.71 14.91
CA VAL A 294 4.62 10.43 15.41
C VAL A 294 3.35 10.02 14.64
N LEU A 295 3.32 8.78 14.21
CA LEU A 295 2.19 8.21 13.48
C LEU A 295 1.48 7.15 14.32
N LEU A 296 0.18 7.26 14.43
CA LEU A 296 -0.74 6.28 15.02
C LEU A 296 -1.56 5.68 13.88
N LEU A 297 -1.32 4.40 13.57
CA LEU A 297 -1.88 3.71 12.39
C LEU A 297 -2.73 2.51 12.81
#